data_d2261b92bab69da1fdb5e72bc6d8159b
#
_entry.id   d2261b92bab69da1fdb5e72bc6d8159b
#
_cell.length_a   1.000
_cell.length_b   1.000
_cell.length_c   1.000
_cell.angle_alpha   90.00
_cell.angle_beta   90.00
_cell.angle_gamma   90.00
#
_symmetry.space_group_name_H-M   'P 1'
#
loop_
_entity.id
_entity.type
_entity.pdbx_description
1 polymer ?
#
loop_
_entity_poly.entity_id
_entity_poly.type
_entity_poly.pdbx_seq_one_letter_code
_entity_poly.pdbx_strand_id
1 'polypeptide(L)'
;MKFVKKALKSLKKKEKGDILTYIRTYITFFYFEDIMKFTYNFSVVKGFQANREYYIGMVPLGLLSKLFHDEEDYILPEYRAQRCINEARIPEICDYILSNRNNYVFSALSASIDGDFEYVPSENDNNIGVLKVNMNAVFLINDGQHRKAAIQAALKEDPSLSEETIAIVFFKDEGLERSQQMFADLNKHAVKSTMSLSTLYDDRDPVANAVKQVVLNIPFLNKYIDKEKDSLGKNSSKLFTLANFLRANKRIIKEDVISQDNQEFLTSFWTQVFSNISEWKQLEKKQLYKCDLKEDYILTLSVTLNAFGRLGKYFIDHINEMSKLKKLDNIDWTRINPEWQGRVISAQGKITNNEDSIIKICNYIKKSLGIALSKEEAVKENDIRR
;
A
#
# COMPACT_ATOMS: atom_id res chain seq x y z
N MET A 1 33.16 -42.92 -2.68
CA MET A 1 33.89 -44.20 -2.48
C MET A 1 33.73 -45.23 -3.61
N LYS A 2 32.58 -45.46 -4.25
CA LYS A 2 32.42 -46.40 -5.39
C LYS A 2 33.19 -45.97 -6.64
N PHE A 3 33.27 -44.70 -6.96
CA PHE A 3 34.01 -44.12 -8.11
C PHE A 3 35.53 -44.27 -7.97
N VAL A 4 36.08 -44.00 -6.78
CA VAL A 4 37.52 -44.16 -6.47
C VAL A 4 37.94 -45.61 -6.61
N LYS A 5 37.13 -46.57 -6.17
CA LYS A 5 37.40 -48.00 -6.36
C LYS A 5 37.35 -48.42 -7.84
N LYS A 6 36.50 -47.78 -8.67
CA LYS A 6 36.41 -48.04 -10.10
C LYS A 6 37.60 -47.44 -10.87
N ALA A 7 38.02 -46.25 -10.47
CA ALA A 7 39.23 -45.57 -11.01
C ALA A 7 40.51 -46.34 -10.66
N LEU A 8 40.68 -46.76 -9.40
CA LEU A 8 41.84 -47.60 -8.98
C LEU A 8 41.87 -48.97 -9.68
N LYS A 9 40.72 -49.52 -10.07
CA LYS A 9 40.67 -50.76 -10.86
C LYS A 9 41.09 -50.56 -12.34
N SER A 10 40.81 -49.36 -12.92
CA SER A 10 41.26 -49.02 -14.30
C SER A 10 42.73 -48.68 -14.39
N LEU A 11 43.30 -48.09 -13.31
CA LEU A 11 44.70 -47.73 -13.19
C LEU A 11 45.66 -48.95 -13.16
N LYS A 12 45.19 -50.11 -12.69
CA LYS A 12 46.01 -51.34 -12.69
C LYS A 12 46.25 -51.96 -14.10
N LYS A 13 45.64 -51.39 -15.15
CA LYS A 13 45.71 -51.92 -16.52
C LYS A 13 46.48 -51.04 -17.51
N LYS A 14 47.09 -49.91 -17.11
CA LYS A 14 47.73 -48.96 -18.02
C LYS A 14 49.23 -48.84 -17.75
N GLU A 15 50.02 -48.55 -18.80
CA GLU A 15 51.47 -48.34 -18.71
C GLU A 15 51.82 -47.05 -17.96
N LYS A 16 53.02 -46.99 -17.32
CA LYS A 16 53.43 -45.90 -16.37
C LYS A 16 53.30 -44.47 -16.92
N GLY A 17 53.39 -44.22 -18.23
CA GLY A 17 53.24 -42.90 -18.84
C GLY A 17 51.79 -42.38 -18.88
N ASP A 18 50.88 -43.25 -19.12
CA ASP A 18 49.43 -42.99 -19.17
C ASP A 18 48.82 -42.72 -17.79
N ILE A 19 49.42 -43.32 -16.74
CA ILE A 19 48.95 -43.16 -15.35
C ILE A 19 49.21 -41.74 -14.84
N LEU A 20 50.36 -41.17 -15.13
CA LEU A 20 50.74 -39.78 -14.74
C LEU A 20 49.86 -38.74 -15.45
N THR A 21 49.57 -38.93 -16.70
CA THR A 21 48.66 -38.07 -17.47
C THR A 21 47.23 -38.19 -16.96
N TYR A 22 46.78 -39.40 -16.64
CA TYR A 22 45.43 -39.65 -16.11
C TYR A 22 45.28 -39.04 -14.71
N ILE A 23 46.29 -39.20 -13.82
CA ILE A 23 46.31 -38.61 -12.50
C ILE A 23 46.33 -37.07 -12.59
N ARG A 24 47.13 -36.51 -13.48
CA ARG A 24 47.24 -35.06 -13.70
C ARG A 24 45.92 -34.51 -14.23
N THR A 25 45.24 -35.17 -15.18
CA THR A 25 43.93 -34.78 -15.71
C THR A 25 42.84 -34.92 -14.65
N TYR A 26 42.85 -35.98 -13.83
CA TYR A 26 41.92 -36.20 -12.74
C TYR A 26 42.10 -35.23 -11.59
N ILE A 27 43.35 -34.93 -11.20
CA ILE A 27 43.66 -33.92 -10.19
C ILE A 27 43.31 -32.54 -10.71
N THR A 28 43.60 -32.22 -11.96
CA THR A 28 43.23 -30.94 -12.58
C THR A 28 41.71 -30.79 -12.68
N PHE A 29 40.96 -31.87 -12.98
CA PHE A 29 39.50 -31.87 -13.04
C PHE A 29 38.90 -31.71 -11.66
N PHE A 30 39.37 -32.44 -10.64
CA PHE A 30 38.96 -32.26 -9.25
C PHE A 30 39.36 -30.90 -8.66
N TYR A 31 40.57 -30.41 -8.97
CA TYR A 31 40.98 -29.08 -8.57
C TYR A 31 40.18 -27.98 -9.32
N PHE A 32 39.75 -28.24 -10.55
CA PHE A 32 38.94 -27.31 -11.33
C PHE A 32 37.48 -27.29 -10.86
N GLU A 33 36.89 -28.39 -10.43
CA GLU A 33 35.56 -28.44 -9.81
C GLU A 33 35.54 -27.75 -8.44
N ASP A 34 36.61 -27.83 -7.65
CA ASP A 34 36.70 -27.16 -6.35
C ASP A 34 37.17 -25.69 -6.45
N ILE A 35 37.87 -25.30 -7.54
CA ILE A 35 38.42 -23.94 -7.70
C ILE A 35 37.44 -22.99 -8.40
N MET A 36 36.44 -23.49 -9.13
CA MET A 36 35.49 -22.67 -9.88
C MET A 36 34.05 -22.80 -9.38
N LYS A 37 33.83 -22.81 -8.09
CA LYS A 37 32.50 -22.50 -7.55
C LYS A 37 32.34 -20.99 -7.61
N PHE A 38 31.79 -20.48 -8.70
CA PHE A 38 31.34 -19.10 -8.75
C PHE A 38 30.29 -18.89 -7.65
N THR A 39 30.53 -17.92 -6.80
CA THR A 39 29.63 -17.61 -5.69
C THR A 39 29.23 -16.15 -5.71
N TYR A 40 27.98 -15.89 -5.36
CA TYR A 40 27.58 -14.59 -4.87
C TYR A 40 28.13 -14.42 -3.45
N ASN A 41 28.76 -13.28 -3.17
CA ASN A 41 29.32 -12.98 -1.86
C ASN A 41 28.57 -11.78 -1.27
N PHE A 42 27.85 -12.01 -0.18
CA PHE A 42 27.11 -10.97 0.52
C PHE A 42 27.73 -10.73 1.87
N SER A 43 28.07 -9.47 2.17
CA SER A 43 28.37 -9.08 3.55
C SER A 43 27.09 -9.13 4.36
N VAL A 44 27.06 -9.91 5.44
CA VAL A 44 25.84 -10.18 6.19
C VAL A 44 26.06 -10.13 7.70
N VAL A 45 24.98 -9.88 8.43
CA VAL A 45 24.85 -10.13 9.86
C VAL A 45 24.01 -11.40 10.04
N LYS A 46 24.56 -12.34 10.81
CA LYS A 46 23.89 -13.60 11.15
C LYS A 46 23.03 -13.42 12.41
N GLY A 47 21.83 -13.94 12.39
CA GLY A 47 20.91 -13.99 13.52
C GLY A 47 20.32 -15.38 13.73
N PHE A 48 19.58 -15.54 14.83
CA PHE A 48 18.85 -16.75 15.16
C PHE A 48 17.40 -16.44 15.46
N GLN A 49 16.48 -17.22 14.89
CA GLN A 49 15.05 -17.15 15.16
C GLN A 49 14.45 -18.56 15.15
N ALA A 50 13.72 -18.93 16.19
CA ALA A 50 13.17 -20.27 16.35
C ALA A 50 14.22 -21.39 16.17
N ASN A 51 15.40 -21.20 16.75
CA ASN A 51 16.57 -22.09 16.66
C ASN A 51 17.15 -22.28 15.24
N ARG A 52 16.88 -21.34 14.33
CA ARG A 52 17.38 -21.34 12.95
C ARG A 52 18.22 -20.11 12.67
N GLU A 53 19.26 -20.30 11.91
CA GLU A 53 20.08 -19.22 11.42
C GLU A 53 19.36 -18.48 10.27
N TYR A 54 19.52 -17.15 10.27
CA TYR A 54 19.17 -16.30 9.14
C TYR A 54 20.22 -15.22 8.97
N TYR A 55 20.27 -14.60 7.80
CA TYR A 55 21.32 -13.67 7.42
C TYR A 55 20.69 -12.41 6.83
N ILE A 56 21.17 -11.23 7.24
CA ILE A 56 20.71 -9.95 6.69
C ILE A 56 21.86 -9.32 5.91
N GLY A 57 21.66 -9.07 4.64
CA GLY A 57 22.64 -8.41 3.79
C GLY A 57 22.04 -7.27 2.96
N MET A 58 22.90 -6.32 2.56
CA MET A 58 22.55 -5.27 1.61
C MET A 58 22.88 -5.74 0.19
N VAL A 59 21.89 -5.72 -0.68
CA VAL A 59 22.01 -6.20 -2.05
C VAL A 59 21.77 -5.04 -3.00
N PRO A 60 22.67 -4.78 -3.97
CA PRO A 60 22.45 -3.77 -5.00
C PRO A 60 21.16 -4.05 -5.81
N LEU A 61 20.39 -3.00 -6.07
CA LEU A 61 19.13 -3.14 -6.81
C LEU A 61 19.35 -3.76 -8.20
N GLY A 62 20.44 -3.41 -8.88
CA GLY A 62 20.81 -3.99 -10.17
C GLY A 62 21.05 -5.50 -10.17
N LEU A 63 21.27 -6.10 -8.98
CA LEU A 63 21.49 -7.54 -8.86
C LEU A 63 20.18 -8.33 -8.72
N LEU A 64 19.08 -7.67 -8.33
CA LEU A 64 17.81 -8.36 -8.04
C LEU A 64 17.27 -9.20 -9.20
N SER A 65 17.39 -8.73 -10.43
CA SER A 65 16.94 -9.47 -11.61
C SER A 65 17.79 -10.72 -11.92
N LYS A 66 19.02 -10.76 -11.42
CA LYS A 66 19.93 -11.91 -11.58
C LYS A 66 19.73 -12.94 -10.48
N LEU A 67 19.38 -12.49 -9.28
CA LEU A 67 19.14 -13.37 -8.14
C LEU A 67 17.75 -14.02 -8.20
N PHE A 68 16.73 -13.22 -8.55
CA PHE A 68 15.35 -13.67 -8.52
C PHE A 68 14.80 -13.80 -9.94
N HIS A 69 14.70 -15.01 -10.41
CA HIS A 69 14.06 -15.32 -11.68
C HIS A 69 12.54 -15.19 -11.52
N ASP A 70 11.84 -14.87 -12.60
CA ASP A 70 10.39 -14.81 -12.60
C ASP A 70 9.86 -16.24 -12.58
N GLU A 71 9.00 -16.54 -11.59
CA GLU A 71 8.30 -17.83 -11.54
C GLU A 71 7.27 -17.92 -12.66
N GLU A 72 7.11 -19.10 -13.23
CA GLU A 72 6.12 -19.35 -14.26
C GLU A 72 4.71 -19.35 -13.63
N ASP A 73 3.86 -18.41 -14.04
CA ASP A 73 2.53 -18.15 -13.48
C ASP A 73 1.52 -19.30 -13.61
N TYR A 74 1.85 -20.34 -14.39
CA TYR A 74 0.97 -21.49 -14.63
C TYR A 74 1.05 -22.61 -13.56
N ILE A 75 1.93 -22.46 -12.57
CA ILE A 75 2.02 -23.42 -11.46
C ILE A 75 0.77 -23.28 -10.57
N LEU A 76 0.11 -24.41 -10.27
CA LEU A 76 -1.04 -24.42 -9.37
C LEU A 76 -0.67 -23.89 -7.98
N PRO A 77 -1.60 -23.18 -7.26
CA PRO A 77 -1.32 -22.57 -5.97
C PRO A 77 -0.70 -23.49 -4.93
N GLU A 78 -1.09 -24.78 -4.93
CA GLU A 78 -0.61 -25.80 -3.99
C GLU A 78 0.86 -26.15 -4.19
N TYR A 79 1.39 -25.89 -5.39
CA TYR A 79 2.76 -26.22 -5.77
C TYR A 79 3.65 -24.98 -5.88
N ARG A 80 3.15 -23.81 -5.50
CA ARG A 80 3.91 -22.54 -5.46
C ARG A 80 4.34 -22.19 -4.05
N ALA A 81 5.56 -21.72 -3.91
CA ALA A 81 6.04 -21.08 -2.68
C ALA A 81 5.47 -19.66 -2.50
N GLN A 82 4.96 -19.05 -3.57
CA GLN A 82 4.63 -17.63 -3.63
C GLN A 82 3.22 -17.37 -4.18
N ARG A 83 2.65 -16.22 -3.83
CA ARG A 83 1.40 -15.72 -4.40
C ARG A 83 1.66 -15.10 -5.77
N CYS A 84 0.71 -15.22 -6.71
CA CYS A 84 0.74 -14.45 -7.96
C CYS A 84 0.84 -12.96 -7.67
N ILE A 85 1.67 -12.28 -8.43
CA ILE A 85 1.86 -10.83 -8.33
C ILE A 85 0.59 -10.13 -8.82
N ASN A 86 0.12 -9.16 -8.06
CA ASN A 86 -0.89 -8.24 -8.55
C ASN A 86 -0.20 -7.14 -9.35
N GLU A 87 -0.17 -7.30 -10.67
CA GLU A 87 0.51 -6.39 -11.60
C GLU A 87 0.01 -4.95 -11.51
N ALA A 88 -1.27 -4.73 -11.15
CA ALA A 88 -1.84 -3.39 -11.02
C ALA A 88 -1.16 -2.53 -9.92
N ARG A 89 -0.41 -3.14 -9.01
CA ARG A 89 0.33 -2.43 -7.95
C ARG A 89 1.75 -2.04 -8.36
N ILE A 90 2.28 -2.62 -9.43
CA ILE A 90 3.67 -2.39 -9.86
C ILE A 90 3.87 -0.93 -10.30
N PRO A 91 3.03 -0.34 -11.18
CA PRO A 91 3.18 1.06 -11.58
C PRO A 91 3.17 2.03 -10.40
N GLU A 92 2.25 1.86 -9.44
CA GLU A 92 2.14 2.72 -8.26
C GLU A 92 3.45 2.74 -7.45
N ILE A 93 4.05 1.56 -7.21
CA ILE A 93 5.30 1.46 -6.46
C ILE A 93 6.49 1.96 -7.30
N CYS A 94 6.48 1.73 -8.62
CA CYS A 94 7.49 2.26 -9.53
C CYS A 94 7.49 3.79 -9.52
N ASP A 95 6.32 4.41 -9.69
CA ASP A 95 6.13 5.86 -9.62
C ASP A 95 6.57 6.43 -8.25
N TYR A 96 6.30 5.68 -7.17
CA TYR A 96 6.78 6.06 -5.83
C TYR A 96 8.30 6.15 -5.77
N ILE A 97 9.04 5.21 -6.37
CA ILE A 97 10.51 5.25 -6.42
C ILE A 97 10.98 6.45 -7.25
N LEU A 98 10.47 6.59 -8.47
CA LEU A 98 10.94 7.58 -9.45
C LEU A 98 10.62 9.01 -9.00
N SER A 99 9.44 9.23 -8.44
CA SER A 99 9.01 10.55 -7.94
C SER A 99 9.66 10.94 -6.62
N ASN A 100 10.25 10.01 -5.88
CA ASN A 100 10.81 10.25 -4.54
C ASN A 100 12.27 9.83 -4.43
N ARG A 101 13.09 10.08 -5.46
CA ARG A 101 14.49 9.62 -5.55
C ARG A 101 15.34 9.85 -4.30
N ASN A 102 15.08 10.92 -3.56
CA ASN A 102 15.83 11.28 -2.35
C ASN A 102 15.15 10.86 -1.04
N ASN A 103 13.92 10.31 -1.11
CA ASN A 103 13.09 10.11 0.07
C ASN A 103 12.31 8.79 0.09
N TYR A 104 12.46 7.90 -0.93
CA TYR A 104 11.78 6.62 -0.90
C TYR A 104 12.41 5.68 0.13
N VAL A 105 11.59 4.84 0.76
CA VAL A 105 12.04 3.87 1.77
C VAL A 105 11.32 2.54 1.55
N PHE A 106 12.06 1.44 1.61
CA PHE A 106 11.51 0.09 1.61
C PHE A 106 11.93 -0.69 2.86
N SER A 107 11.02 -1.52 3.34
CA SER A 107 11.38 -2.60 4.27
C SER A 107 12.18 -3.68 3.55
N ALA A 108 12.91 -4.51 4.31
CA ALA A 108 13.68 -5.64 3.78
C ALA A 108 12.80 -6.60 2.96
N LEU A 109 13.38 -7.23 1.94
CA LEU A 109 12.82 -8.43 1.32
C LEU A 109 13.12 -9.65 2.18
N SER A 110 12.30 -10.69 2.10
CA SER A 110 12.60 -11.99 2.71
C SER A 110 12.75 -13.04 1.60
N ALA A 111 13.84 -13.79 1.62
CA ALA A 111 14.14 -14.79 0.61
C ALA A 111 14.69 -16.07 1.21
N SER A 112 14.36 -17.20 0.62
CA SER A 112 14.98 -18.51 0.89
C SER A 112 16.02 -18.84 -0.17
N ILE A 113 17.10 -19.51 0.23
CA ILE A 113 18.17 -20.01 -0.63
C ILE A 113 18.02 -21.53 -0.74
N ASP A 114 17.67 -22.01 -1.93
CA ASP A 114 17.68 -23.43 -2.29
C ASP A 114 18.97 -23.75 -3.03
N GLY A 115 19.88 -24.40 -2.35
CA GLY A 115 21.21 -24.76 -2.85
C GLY A 115 22.31 -24.60 -1.80
N ASP A 116 23.54 -24.83 -2.26
CA ASP A 116 24.72 -24.78 -1.41
C ASP A 116 25.14 -23.33 -1.10
N PHE A 117 25.32 -23.02 0.17
CA PHE A 117 25.91 -21.80 0.65
C PHE A 117 26.78 -22.03 1.90
N GLU A 118 27.70 -21.15 2.15
CA GLU A 118 28.60 -21.15 3.29
C GLU A 118 28.61 -19.78 3.96
N TYR A 119 28.51 -19.76 5.27
CA TYR A 119 28.74 -18.54 6.06
C TYR A 119 30.18 -18.54 6.59
N VAL A 120 30.94 -17.52 6.24
CA VAL A 120 32.32 -17.31 6.71
C VAL A 120 32.30 -16.12 7.68
N PRO A 121 32.47 -16.37 9.00
CA PRO A 121 32.50 -15.30 10.00
C PRO A 121 33.75 -14.42 9.84
N SER A 122 33.64 -13.18 10.30
CA SER A 122 34.80 -12.30 10.41
C SER A 122 35.73 -12.73 11.57
N GLU A 123 36.98 -12.27 11.55
CA GLU A 123 37.94 -12.60 12.58
C GLU A 123 37.56 -12.07 13.97
N ASN A 124 36.80 -10.96 14.01
CA ASN A 124 36.50 -10.24 15.25
C ASN A 124 35.10 -10.46 15.81
N ASP A 125 34.15 -10.98 14.97
CA ASP A 125 32.76 -11.19 15.36
C ASP A 125 32.16 -12.37 14.60
N ASN A 126 31.69 -13.36 15.32
CA ASN A 126 31.08 -14.54 14.75
C ASN A 126 29.68 -14.27 14.11
N ASN A 127 29.07 -13.11 14.39
CA ASN A 127 27.77 -12.75 13.83
C ASN A 127 27.90 -11.87 12.58
N ILE A 128 29.07 -11.31 12.29
CA ILE A 128 29.36 -10.55 11.08
C ILE A 128 30.24 -11.39 10.17
N GLY A 129 29.91 -11.45 8.90
CA GLY A 129 30.70 -12.25 7.97
C GLY A 129 30.24 -12.14 6.53
N VAL A 130 30.66 -13.10 5.73
CA VAL A 130 30.31 -13.21 4.31
C VAL A 130 29.51 -14.49 4.08
N LEU A 131 28.32 -14.32 3.49
CA LEU A 131 27.51 -15.42 3.00
C LEU A 131 27.93 -15.69 1.54
N LYS A 132 28.55 -16.82 1.30
CA LYS A 132 28.96 -17.28 -0.03
C LYS A 132 27.91 -18.23 -0.57
N VAL A 133 27.17 -17.82 -1.58
CA VAL A 133 26.08 -18.60 -2.17
C VAL A 133 26.49 -19.08 -3.55
N ASN A 134 26.36 -20.37 -3.83
CA ASN A 134 26.65 -20.89 -5.15
C ASN A 134 25.79 -20.22 -6.21
N MET A 135 26.36 -19.84 -7.35
CA MET A 135 25.62 -19.18 -8.43
C MET A 135 24.50 -20.02 -9.04
N ASN A 136 24.55 -21.35 -8.84
CA ASN A 136 23.49 -22.26 -9.24
C ASN A 136 22.37 -22.41 -8.20
N ALA A 137 22.51 -21.79 -7.01
CA ALA A 137 21.44 -21.77 -6.01
C ALA A 137 20.27 -20.92 -6.50
N VAL A 138 19.07 -21.35 -6.16
CA VAL A 138 17.83 -20.64 -6.49
C VAL A 138 17.42 -19.78 -5.30
N PHE A 139 17.09 -18.53 -5.58
CA PHE A 139 16.57 -17.60 -4.57
C PHE A 139 15.05 -17.47 -4.75
N LEU A 140 14.31 -17.79 -3.70
CA LEU A 140 12.84 -17.71 -3.65
C LEU A 140 12.43 -16.56 -2.75
N ILE A 141 11.63 -15.61 -3.26
CA ILE A 141 11.13 -14.48 -2.43
C ILE A 141 9.94 -14.94 -1.59
N ASN A 142 10.05 -14.89 -0.26
CA ASN A 142 8.95 -15.20 0.66
C ASN A 142 8.08 -13.96 0.95
N ASP A 143 8.67 -12.75 0.99
CA ASP A 143 7.96 -11.47 1.07
C ASP A 143 8.66 -10.39 0.27
N GLY A 144 7.89 -9.53 -0.38
CA GLY A 144 8.37 -8.37 -1.13
C GLY A 144 8.36 -8.51 -2.64
N GLN A 145 7.62 -9.45 -3.22
CA GLN A 145 7.52 -9.68 -4.67
C GLN A 145 7.13 -8.42 -5.46
N HIS A 146 6.11 -7.66 -4.98
CA HIS A 146 5.70 -6.41 -5.62
C HIS A 146 6.79 -5.35 -5.57
N ARG A 147 7.55 -5.29 -4.46
CA ARG A 147 8.71 -4.39 -4.33
C ARG A 147 9.81 -4.75 -5.32
N LYS A 148 10.16 -6.05 -5.42
CA LYS A 148 11.12 -6.56 -6.41
C LYS A 148 10.71 -6.18 -7.84
N ALA A 149 9.47 -6.48 -8.21
CA ALA A 149 8.96 -6.19 -9.55
C ALA A 149 8.94 -4.70 -9.87
N ALA A 150 8.53 -3.86 -8.92
CA ALA A 150 8.53 -2.41 -9.09
C ALA A 150 9.95 -1.81 -9.17
N ILE A 151 10.91 -2.32 -8.38
CA ILE A 151 12.32 -1.95 -8.48
C ILE A 151 12.87 -2.32 -9.86
N GLN A 152 12.55 -3.50 -10.37
CA GLN A 152 12.96 -3.92 -11.71
C GLN A 152 12.35 -3.03 -12.81
N ALA A 153 11.10 -2.59 -12.65
CA ALA A 153 10.46 -1.63 -13.55
C ALA A 153 11.15 -0.26 -13.46
N ALA A 154 11.41 0.26 -12.28
CA ALA A 154 12.09 1.53 -12.06
C ALA A 154 13.53 1.53 -12.63
N LEU A 155 14.27 0.43 -12.50
CA LEU A 155 15.61 0.26 -13.08
C LEU A 155 15.63 0.33 -14.62
N LYS A 156 14.52 -0.03 -15.30
CA LYS A 156 14.41 0.11 -16.76
C LYS A 156 14.27 1.58 -17.17
N GLU A 157 13.64 2.40 -16.32
CA GLU A 157 13.44 3.83 -16.58
C GLU A 157 14.62 4.66 -16.07
N ASP A 158 15.17 4.32 -14.90
CA ASP A 158 16.32 4.99 -14.30
C ASP A 158 17.41 3.97 -13.90
N PRO A 159 18.36 3.65 -14.81
CA PRO A 159 19.47 2.73 -14.53
C PRO A 159 20.41 3.19 -13.41
N SER A 160 20.40 4.48 -13.03
CA SER A 160 21.26 5.00 -11.95
C SER A 160 20.92 4.40 -10.58
N LEU A 161 19.71 3.83 -10.43
CA LEU A 161 19.28 3.08 -9.25
C LEU A 161 20.09 1.81 -8.99
N SER A 162 20.86 1.31 -9.96
CA SER A 162 21.52 -0.01 -9.89
C SER A 162 22.46 -0.16 -8.69
N GLU A 163 23.13 0.92 -8.29
CA GLU A 163 24.07 0.94 -7.17
C GLU A 163 23.41 1.16 -5.79
N GLU A 164 22.14 1.58 -5.78
CA GLU A 164 21.38 1.66 -4.54
C GLU A 164 21.10 0.24 -4.01
N THR A 165 20.83 0.12 -2.71
CA THR A 165 20.72 -1.19 -2.07
C THR A 165 19.39 -1.39 -1.36
N ILE A 166 18.97 -2.64 -1.27
CA ILE A 166 17.87 -3.07 -0.42
C ILE A 166 18.34 -4.15 0.54
N ALA A 167 17.86 -4.11 1.77
CA ALA A 167 18.11 -5.18 2.74
C ALA A 167 17.34 -6.45 2.32
N ILE A 168 18.01 -7.60 2.38
CA ILE A 168 17.39 -8.91 2.18
C ILE A 168 17.69 -9.78 3.41
N VAL A 169 16.65 -10.41 3.94
CA VAL A 169 16.73 -11.43 4.97
C VAL A 169 16.75 -12.79 4.28
N PHE A 170 17.89 -13.46 4.33
CA PHE A 170 18.10 -14.77 3.73
C PHE A 170 17.86 -15.88 4.75
N PHE A 171 17.07 -16.86 4.35
CA PHE A 171 16.83 -18.09 5.07
C PHE A 171 17.33 -19.28 4.25
N LYS A 172 17.68 -20.38 4.91
CA LYS A 172 17.90 -21.66 4.22
C LYS A 172 16.52 -22.19 3.75
N ASP A 173 16.43 -22.60 2.50
CA ASP A 173 15.23 -23.32 2.06
C ASP A 173 15.16 -24.71 2.72
N GLU A 174 13.97 -25.07 3.19
CA GLU A 174 13.67 -26.34 3.84
C GLU A 174 12.49 -27.05 3.14
N GLY A 175 12.24 -26.64 1.90
CA GLY A 175 11.18 -27.20 1.04
C GLY A 175 9.90 -26.40 0.99
N LEU A 176 9.02 -26.78 0.07
CA LEU A 176 7.82 -26.03 -0.30
C LEU A 176 6.89 -25.74 0.89
N GLU A 177 6.60 -26.75 1.73
CA GLU A 177 5.72 -26.56 2.90
C GLU A 177 6.23 -25.46 3.84
N ARG A 178 7.55 -25.43 4.05
CA ARG A 178 8.18 -24.43 4.91
C ARG A 178 8.12 -23.05 4.29
N SER A 179 8.39 -22.93 3.00
CA SER A 179 8.32 -21.65 2.27
C SER A 179 6.88 -21.11 2.25
N GLN A 180 5.88 -21.98 2.05
CA GLN A 180 4.47 -21.61 2.16
C GLN A 180 4.08 -21.18 3.58
N GLN A 181 4.55 -21.90 4.61
CA GLN A 181 4.31 -21.50 6.00
C GLN A 181 4.95 -20.16 6.33
N MET A 182 6.20 -19.92 5.91
CA MET A 182 6.90 -18.65 6.09
C MET A 182 6.14 -17.50 5.41
N PHE A 183 5.67 -17.70 4.18
CA PHE A 183 4.83 -16.73 3.50
C PHE A 183 3.55 -16.42 4.29
N ALA A 184 2.88 -17.45 4.80
CA ALA A 184 1.68 -17.29 5.61
C ALA A 184 1.96 -16.51 6.91
N ASP A 185 3.03 -16.86 7.63
CA ASP A 185 3.40 -16.23 8.90
C ASP A 185 3.79 -14.75 8.71
N LEU A 186 4.58 -14.43 7.68
CA LEU A 186 4.98 -13.05 7.37
C LEU A 186 3.79 -12.16 7.00
N ASN A 187 2.76 -12.72 6.33
CA ASN A 187 1.60 -11.96 5.88
C ASN A 187 0.43 -11.96 6.86
N LYS A 188 0.24 -13.03 7.66
CA LYS A 188 -0.91 -13.20 8.57
C LYS A 188 -0.96 -12.13 9.65
N HIS A 189 0.17 -11.68 10.14
CA HIS A 189 0.29 -10.71 11.23
C HIS A 189 0.61 -9.30 10.75
N ALA A 190 0.70 -9.07 9.45
CA ALA A 190 0.90 -7.74 8.88
C ALA A 190 -0.37 -6.90 9.05
N VAL A 191 -0.34 -5.95 9.97
CA VAL A 191 -1.42 -4.98 10.17
C VAL A 191 -1.22 -3.84 9.16
N LYS A 192 -2.17 -3.68 8.24
CA LYS A 192 -2.17 -2.52 7.35
C LYS A 192 -2.50 -1.26 8.14
N SER A 193 -1.73 -0.19 7.95
CA SER A 193 -2.11 1.14 8.41
C SER A 193 -3.48 1.52 7.88
N THR A 194 -4.29 2.18 8.70
CA THR A 194 -5.54 2.76 8.23
C THR A 194 -5.24 3.89 7.22
N MET A 195 -6.17 4.16 6.33
CA MET A 195 -6.05 5.29 5.40
C MET A 195 -6.01 6.62 6.16
N SER A 196 -6.74 6.75 7.26
CA SER A 196 -6.72 7.94 8.12
C SER A 196 -5.33 8.19 8.72
N LEU A 197 -4.68 7.14 9.24
CA LEU A 197 -3.35 7.25 9.80
C LEU A 197 -2.30 7.52 8.71
N SER A 198 -2.42 6.84 7.57
CA SER A 198 -1.56 7.10 6.42
C SER A 198 -1.69 8.55 5.93
N THR A 199 -2.92 9.07 5.84
CA THR A 199 -3.19 10.48 5.49
C THR A 199 -2.58 11.44 6.51
N LEU A 200 -2.64 11.10 7.81
CA LEU A 200 -2.10 11.95 8.87
C LEU A 200 -0.58 12.12 8.75
N TYR A 201 0.13 11.04 8.41
CA TYR A 201 1.59 10.99 8.35
C TYR A 201 2.16 11.26 6.95
N ASP A 202 1.34 11.25 5.91
CA ASP A 202 1.79 11.59 4.56
C ASP A 202 1.91 13.11 4.40
N ASP A 203 3.16 13.59 4.32
CA ASP A 203 3.46 15.00 4.06
C ASP A 203 3.74 15.29 2.57
N ARG A 204 3.66 14.29 1.71
CA ARG A 204 3.91 14.41 0.27
C ARG A 204 2.65 14.69 -0.53
N ASP A 205 1.47 14.23 -0.09
CA ASP A 205 0.19 14.52 -0.74
C ASP A 205 -0.26 15.96 -0.43
N PRO A 206 -0.22 16.89 -1.43
CA PRO A 206 -0.58 18.30 -1.20
C PRO A 206 -2.03 18.46 -0.74
N VAL A 207 -2.94 17.63 -1.26
CA VAL A 207 -4.36 17.66 -0.84
C VAL A 207 -4.50 17.16 0.60
N ALA A 208 -3.78 16.12 1.00
CA ALA A 208 -3.77 15.66 2.38
C ALA A 208 -3.26 16.75 3.34
N ASN A 209 -2.20 17.46 2.96
CA ASN A 209 -1.67 18.58 3.74
C ASN A 209 -2.69 19.71 3.89
N ALA A 210 -3.33 20.12 2.79
CA ALA A 210 -4.39 21.11 2.81
C ALA A 210 -5.54 20.68 3.72
N VAL A 211 -5.96 19.44 3.64
CA VAL A 211 -7.04 18.87 4.48
C VAL A 211 -6.65 18.84 5.95
N LYS A 212 -5.41 18.48 6.29
CA LYS A 212 -4.90 18.54 7.68
C LYS A 212 -5.01 19.96 8.25
N GLN A 213 -4.67 20.98 7.44
CA GLN A 213 -4.79 22.39 7.84
C GLN A 213 -6.25 22.82 8.02
N VAL A 214 -7.16 22.44 7.11
CA VAL A 214 -8.60 22.70 7.25
C VAL A 214 -9.14 22.11 8.55
N VAL A 215 -8.75 20.85 8.86
CA VAL A 215 -9.17 20.18 10.09
C VAL A 215 -8.66 20.90 11.34
N LEU A 216 -7.42 21.40 11.31
CA LEU A 216 -6.84 22.16 12.44
C LEU A 216 -7.52 23.51 12.62
N ASN A 217 -7.82 24.22 11.52
CA ASN A 217 -8.36 25.58 11.54
C ASN A 217 -9.86 25.63 11.90
N ILE A 218 -10.61 24.53 11.75
CA ILE A 218 -12.04 24.47 12.06
C ILE A 218 -12.23 23.67 13.35
N PRO A 219 -12.54 24.32 14.51
CA PRO A 219 -12.63 23.67 15.81
C PRO A 219 -13.58 22.48 15.83
N PHE A 220 -14.72 22.58 15.12
CA PHE A 220 -15.68 21.46 14.99
C PHE A 220 -15.04 20.21 14.36
N LEU A 221 -14.32 20.38 13.25
CA LEU A 221 -13.66 19.25 12.57
C LEU A 221 -12.54 18.66 13.43
N ASN A 222 -11.73 19.50 14.05
CA ASN A 222 -10.64 19.02 14.90
C ASN A 222 -11.16 18.20 16.09
N LYS A 223 -12.32 18.58 16.63
CA LYS A 223 -12.99 17.87 17.73
C LYS A 223 -13.59 16.54 17.27
N TYR A 224 -14.23 16.49 16.10
CA TYR A 224 -15.08 15.38 15.69
C TYR A 224 -14.51 14.48 14.58
N ILE A 225 -13.34 14.76 14.02
CA ILE A 225 -12.64 13.87 13.10
C ILE A 225 -11.76 12.87 13.87
N ASP A 226 -11.89 11.60 13.53
CA ASP A 226 -10.96 10.53 13.93
C ASP A 226 -9.81 10.50 12.93
N LYS A 227 -8.58 10.63 13.44
CA LYS A 227 -7.36 10.70 12.63
C LYS A 227 -6.66 9.33 12.49
N GLU A 228 -7.18 8.32 13.17
CA GLU A 228 -6.56 6.98 13.21
C GLU A 228 -7.43 5.90 12.55
N LYS A 229 -8.74 5.98 12.67
CA LYS A 229 -9.67 4.93 12.22
C LYS A 229 -10.29 5.27 10.87
N ASP A 230 -10.59 4.24 10.05
CA ASP A 230 -11.30 4.38 8.76
C ASP A 230 -12.81 4.17 8.90
N SER A 231 -13.25 3.53 9.98
CA SER A 231 -14.65 3.32 10.31
C SER A 231 -14.93 3.65 11.77
N LEU A 232 -16.11 4.19 12.04
CA LEU A 232 -16.53 4.58 13.37
C LEU A 232 -17.66 3.69 13.85
N GLY A 233 -17.53 3.13 15.04
CA GLY A 233 -18.62 2.43 15.71
C GLY A 233 -19.71 3.40 16.20
N LYS A 234 -20.91 2.88 16.51
CA LYS A 234 -22.04 3.68 17.04
C LYS A 234 -21.63 4.54 18.23
N ASN A 235 -20.88 3.98 19.15
CA ASN A 235 -20.47 4.63 20.40
C ASN A 235 -19.22 5.52 20.27
N SER A 236 -18.67 5.69 19.04
CA SER A 236 -17.51 6.57 18.84
C SER A 236 -17.84 8.01 19.22
N SER A 237 -16.91 8.66 19.92
CA SER A 237 -16.99 10.10 20.22
C SER A 237 -16.77 10.98 18.98
N LYS A 238 -16.31 10.39 17.87
CA LYS A 238 -16.05 11.06 16.59
C LYS A 238 -17.21 10.85 15.62
N LEU A 239 -17.35 11.77 14.66
CA LEU A 239 -18.42 11.76 13.65
C LEU A 239 -17.92 11.43 12.26
N PHE A 240 -16.68 11.77 11.96
CA PHE A 240 -16.05 11.57 10.66
C PHE A 240 -14.69 10.93 10.83
N THR A 241 -14.16 10.34 9.75
CA THR A 241 -12.76 9.88 9.67
C THR A 241 -11.97 10.80 8.76
N LEU A 242 -10.67 10.95 9.02
CA LEU A 242 -9.79 11.77 8.19
C LEU A 242 -9.77 11.25 6.75
N ALA A 243 -9.78 9.92 6.56
CA ALA A 243 -9.85 9.30 5.25
C ALA A 243 -11.09 9.71 4.45
N ASN A 244 -12.27 9.72 5.09
CA ASN A 244 -13.50 10.14 4.42
C ASN A 244 -13.51 11.64 4.11
N PHE A 245 -12.95 12.46 5.01
CA PHE A 245 -12.82 13.88 4.79
C PHE A 245 -11.83 14.21 3.67
N LEU A 246 -10.72 13.47 3.58
CA LEU A 246 -9.79 13.56 2.45
C LEU A 246 -10.49 13.22 1.11
N ARG A 247 -11.27 12.11 1.07
CA ARG A 247 -12.02 11.74 -0.13
C ARG A 247 -12.98 12.83 -0.60
N ALA A 248 -13.67 13.48 0.34
CA ALA A 248 -14.56 14.60 0.03
C ALA A 248 -13.78 15.78 -0.57
N ASN A 249 -12.61 16.10 -0.03
CA ASN A 249 -11.78 17.20 -0.53
C ASN A 249 -11.12 16.88 -1.88
N LYS A 250 -10.71 15.63 -2.13
CA LYS A 250 -10.24 15.19 -3.46
C LYS A 250 -11.32 15.27 -4.56
N ARG A 251 -12.60 15.45 -4.20
CA ARG A 251 -13.67 15.78 -5.15
C ARG A 251 -13.72 17.28 -5.47
N ILE A 252 -13.26 18.11 -4.57
CA ILE A 252 -13.19 19.58 -4.76
C ILE A 252 -11.98 19.92 -5.63
N ILE A 253 -10.82 19.47 -5.22
CA ILE A 253 -9.52 19.76 -5.84
C ILE A 253 -8.85 18.46 -6.27
N LYS A 254 -8.38 18.43 -7.52
CA LYS A 254 -7.68 17.29 -8.14
C LYS A 254 -6.23 17.62 -8.51
N GLU A 255 -5.75 18.80 -8.14
CA GLU A 255 -4.47 19.32 -8.56
C GLU A 255 -3.33 18.75 -7.69
N ASP A 256 -2.17 18.52 -8.31
CA ASP A 256 -0.96 18.05 -7.63
C ASP A 256 -0.28 19.18 -6.82
N VAL A 257 -0.69 20.43 -7.03
CA VAL A 257 -0.20 21.60 -6.29
C VAL A 257 -1.40 22.40 -5.77
N ILE A 258 -1.44 22.62 -4.46
CA ILE A 258 -2.50 23.37 -3.81
C ILE A 258 -2.03 24.83 -3.68
N SER A 259 -2.72 25.75 -4.36
CA SER A 259 -2.50 27.18 -4.20
C SER A 259 -3.01 27.71 -2.86
N GLN A 260 -2.53 28.88 -2.46
CA GLN A 260 -3.03 29.56 -1.26
C GLN A 260 -4.54 29.85 -1.38
N ASP A 261 -5.01 30.24 -2.56
CA ASP A 261 -6.43 30.52 -2.82
C ASP A 261 -7.29 29.25 -2.63
N ASN A 262 -6.79 28.10 -3.09
CA ASN A 262 -7.47 26.82 -2.90
C ASN A 262 -7.55 26.44 -1.40
N GLN A 263 -6.49 26.69 -0.64
CA GLN A 263 -6.48 26.44 0.80
C GLN A 263 -7.49 27.33 1.54
N GLU A 264 -7.54 28.61 1.20
CA GLU A 264 -8.49 29.58 1.78
C GLU A 264 -9.93 29.21 1.39
N PHE A 265 -10.15 28.82 0.13
CA PHE A 265 -11.45 28.34 -0.32
C PHE A 265 -11.91 27.14 0.49
N LEU A 266 -11.09 26.10 0.64
CA LEU A 266 -11.46 24.91 1.41
C LEU A 266 -11.85 25.26 2.83
N THR A 267 -11.06 26.12 3.50
CA THR A 267 -11.33 26.55 4.87
C THR A 267 -12.66 27.32 4.95
N SER A 268 -12.88 28.27 4.03
CA SER A 268 -14.11 29.06 3.96
C SER A 268 -15.34 28.19 3.66
N PHE A 269 -15.24 27.31 2.66
CA PHE A 269 -16.33 26.42 2.27
C PHE A 269 -16.78 25.52 3.43
N TRP A 270 -15.86 24.78 4.04
CA TRP A 270 -16.18 23.91 5.15
C TRP A 270 -16.67 24.65 6.39
N THR A 271 -16.11 25.81 6.67
CA THR A 271 -16.61 26.68 7.75
C THR A 271 -18.07 27.03 7.50
N GLN A 272 -18.45 27.42 6.28
CA GLN A 272 -19.84 27.73 5.96
C GLN A 272 -20.75 26.50 5.99
N VAL A 273 -20.30 25.34 5.50
CA VAL A 273 -21.08 24.10 5.59
C VAL A 273 -21.39 23.76 7.05
N PHE A 274 -20.38 23.77 7.92
CA PHE A 274 -20.60 23.39 9.33
C PHE A 274 -21.31 24.46 10.15
N SER A 275 -21.18 25.73 9.81
CA SER A 275 -21.86 26.83 10.51
C SER A 275 -23.31 27.06 10.07
N ASN A 276 -23.71 26.58 8.88
CA ASN A 276 -25.07 26.76 8.34
C ASN A 276 -25.96 25.52 8.45
N ILE A 277 -25.64 24.57 9.30
CA ILE A 277 -26.48 23.41 9.61
C ILE A 277 -26.75 23.45 11.10
N SER A 278 -28.03 23.58 11.48
CA SER A 278 -28.46 23.80 12.87
C SER A 278 -28.12 22.63 13.78
N GLU A 279 -28.15 21.41 13.29
CA GLU A 279 -27.86 20.18 14.05
C GLU A 279 -26.41 20.18 14.59
N TRP A 280 -25.44 20.75 13.88
CA TRP A 280 -24.09 20.90 14.39
C TRP A 280 -24.00 21.86 15.57
N LYS A 281 -24.78 22.97 15.53
CA LYS A 281 -24.88 23.91 16.63
C LYS A 281 -25.57 23.30 17.84
N GLN A 282 -26.63 22.52 17.61
CA GLN A 282 -27.35 21.79 18.67
C GLN A 282 -26.44 20.75 19.34
N LEU A 283 -25.62 20.04 18.57
CA LEU A 283 -24.64 19.10 19.09
C LEU A 283 -23.61 19.82 20.00
N GLU A 284 -23.08 20.95 19.56
CA GLU A 284 -22.11 21.72 20.36
C GLU A 284 -22.71 22.26 21.65
N LYS A 285 -23.99 22.65 21.62
CA LYS A 285 -24.75 23.10 22.78
C LYS A 285 -25.29 21.95 23.67
N LYS A 286 -24.98 20.67 23.30
CA LYS A 286 -25.48 19.47 23.98
C LYS A 286 -27.02 19.36 23.98
N GLN A 287 -27.68 19.95 22.98
CA GLN A 287 -29.12 19.87 22.74
C GLN A 287 -29.48 18.63 21.86
N LEU A 288 -28.49 18.13 21.10
CA LEU A 288 -28.58 16.92 20.31
C LEU A 288 -27.38 16.03 20.67
N TYR A 289 -27.61 14.73 20.81
CA TYR A 289 -26.53 13.79 21.12
C TYR A 289 -25.94 13.15 19.87
N LYS A 290 -24.67 12.71 19.97
CA LYS A 290 -23.96 12.06 18.87
C LYS A 290 -24.59 10.74 18.41
N CYS A 291 -25.19 9.98 19.34
CA CYS A 291 -25.93 8.76 19.01
C CYS A 291 -27.11 9.05 18.12
N ASP A 292 -27.95 10.03 18.51
CA ASP A 292 -29.15 10.41 17.75
C ASP A 292 -28.77 10.95 16.38
N LEU A 293 -27.72 11.78 16.31
CA LEU A 293 -27.21 12.30 15.04
C LEU A 293 -26.72 11.19 14.10
N LYS A 294 -26.14 10.12 14.63
CA LYS A 294 -25.70 8.96 13.84
C LYS A 294 -26.85 8.02 13.45
N GLU A 295 -27.88 7.91 14.29
CA GLU A 295 -28.98 6.98 14.06
C GLU A 295 -30.10 7.62 13.22
N ASP A 296 -30.45 8.87 13.49
CA ASP A 296 -31.64 9.50 12.95
C ASP A 296 -31.35 10.46 11.77
N TYR A 297 -30.07 10.81 11.53
CA TYR A 297 -29.72 11.78 10.51
C TYR A 297 -28.78 11.17 9.45
N ILE A 298 -28.77 11.77 8.26
CA ILE A 298 -27.82 11.40 7.20
C ILE A 298 -26.50 12.18 7.26
N LEU A 299 -26.44 13.22 8.10
CA LEU A 299 -25.32 14.18 8.16
C LEU A 299 -23.96 13.56 8.46
N THR A 300 -23.94 12.47 9.27
CA THR A 300 -22.70 11.79 9.66
C THR A 300 -22.26 10.70 8.67
N LEU A 301 -23.05 10.46 7.63
CA LEU A 301 -22.74 9.43 6.63
C LEU A 301 -21.59 9.88 5.73
N SER A 302 -20.70 8.97 5.38
CA SER A 302 -19.61 9.24 4.46
C SER A 302 -20.09 9.66 3.06
N VAL A 303 -21.22 9.13 2.62
CA VAL A 303 -21.85 9.50 1.35
C VAL A 303 -22.30 10.96 1.34
N THR A 304 -22.87 11.46 2.45
CA THR A 304 -23.28 12.87 2.60
C THR A 304 -22.05 13.79 2.62
N LEU A 305 -20.99 13.40 3.34
CA LEU A 305 -19.74 14.16 3.36
C LEU A 305 -19.13 14.27 1.94
N ASN A 306 -19.17 13.18 1.17
CA ASN A 306 -18.72 13.19 -0.23
C ASN A 306 -19.66 14.01 -1.15
N ALA A 307 -20.96 14.08 -0.85
CA ALA A 307 -21.90 14.96 -1.57
C ALA A 307 -21.57 16.45 -1.30
N PHE A 308 -21.18 16.82 -0.08
CA PHE A 308 -20.63 18.16 0.18
C PHE A 308 -19.33 18.40 -0.58
N GLY A 309 -18.43 17.40 -0.68
CA GLY A 309 -17.26 17.51 -1.54
C GLY A 309 -17.59 17.81 -3.00
N ARG A 310 -18.59 17.10 -3.56
CA ARG A 310 -19.09 17.37 -4.92
C ARG A 310 -19.73 18.77 -5.04
N LEU A 311 -20.44 19.21 -4.02
CA LEU A 311 -20.99 20.55 -3.94
C LEU A 311 -19.87 21.63 -3.89
N GLY A 312 -18.79 21.37 -3.15
CA GLY A 312 -17.60 22.22 -3.09
C GLY A 312 -16.94 22.40 -4.45
N LYS A 313 -16.95 21.36 -5.31
CA LYS A 313 -16.46 21.49 -6.70
C LYS A 313 -17.27 22.50 -7.51
N TYR A 314 -18.56 22.63 -7.27
CA TYR A 314 -19.36 23.69 -7.89
C TYR A 314 -18.94 25.08 -7.38
N PHE A 315 -18.78 25.22 -6.06
CA PHE A 315 -18.52 26.54 -5.45
C PHE A 315 -17.11 27.05 -5.69
N ILE A 316 -16.11 26.20 -5.91
CA ILE A 316 -14.76 26.68 -6.28
C ILE A 316 -14.78 27.42 -7.62
N ASP A 317 -15.63 26.97 -8.53
CA ASP A 317 -15.82 27.62 -9.83
C ASP A 317 -16.83 28.82 -9.75
N HIS A 318 -17.58 28.96 -8.64
CA HIS A 318 -18.65 29.94 -8.42
C HIS A 318 -18.57 30.58 -7.02
N ILE A 319 -17.41 31.11 -6.66
CA ILE A 319 -17.15 31.67 -5.32
C ILE A 319 -18.17 32.73 -4.90
N ASN A 320 -18.62 33.56 -5.83
CA ASN A 320 -19.59 34.63 -5.58
C ASN A 320 -20.96 34.11 -5.10
N GLU A 321 -21.25 32.83 -5.29
CA GLU A 321 -22.49 32.19 -4.89
C GLU A 321 -22.43 31.53 -3.51
N MET A 322 -21.30 31.55 -2.82
CA MET A 322 -21.08 30.92 -1.51
C MET A 322 -22.13 31.32 -0.46
N SER A 323 -22.70 32.53 -0.57
CA SER A 323 -23.79 32.98 0.33
C SER A 323 -25.04 32.09 0.27
N LYS A 324 -25.24 31.33 -0.82
CA LYS A 324 -26.34 30.35 -0.94
C LYS A 324 -26.25 29.23 0.10
N LEU A 325 -25.06 28.92 0.62
CA LEU A 325 -24.85 27.90 1.66
C LEU A 325 -25.64 28.18 2.94
N LYS A 326 -26.06 29.43 3.19
CA LYS A 326 -26.95 29.78 4.32
C LYS A 326 -28.28 29.00 4.29
N LYS A 327 -28.73 28.57 3.11
CA LYS A 327 -29.96 27.79 2.94
C LYS A 327 -29.82 26.33 3.34
N LEU A 328 -28.63 25.83 3.71
CA LEU A 328 -28.44 24.49 4.25
C LEU A 328 -29.23 24.26 5.54
N ASP A 329 -29.51 25.34 6.30
CA ASP A 329 -30.32 25.31 7.50
C ASP A 329 -31.80 24.98 7.25
N ASN A 330 -32.28 25.13 6.01
CA ASN A 330 -33.66 24.83 5.60
C ASN A 330 -33.87 23.37 5.16
N ILE A 331 -32.82 22.56 5.13
CA ILE A 331 -32.89 21.16 4.70
C ILE A 331 -33.15 20.29 5.94
N ASP A 332 -34.19 19.47 5.84
CA ASP A 332 -34.43 18.41 6.83
C ASP A 332 -33.47 17.24 6.56
N TRP A 333 -32.48 17.10 7.45
CA TRP A 333 -31.43 16.08 7.38
C TRP A 333 -31.81 14.76 8.06
N THR A 334 -33.03 14.65 8.63
CA THR A 334 -33.47 13.41 9.29
C THR A 334 -33.68 12.30 8.28
N ARG A 335 -33.44 11.06 8.66
CA ARG A 335 -33.61 9.88 7.78
C ARG A 335 -35.08 9.62 7.42
N ILE A 336 -36.01 10.16 8.20
CA ILE A 336 -37.45 10.04 7.90
C ILE A 336 -37.93 10.98 6.79
N ASN A 337 -37.14 12.00 6.42
CA ASN A 337 -37.45 12.87 5.31
C ASN A 337 -37.57 12.05 4.01
N PRO A 338 -38.74 12.06 3.33
CA PRO A 338 -38.99 11.26 2.15
C PRO A 338 -38.06 11.60 0.97
N GLU A 339 -37.46 12.77 0.95
CA GLU A 339 -36.51 13.18 -0.08
C GLU A 339 -35.25 12.32 -0.09
N TRP A 340 -34.90 11.65 0.99
CA TRP A 340 -33.76 10.76 1.05
C TRP A 340 -34.03 9.35 0.51
N GLN A 341 -35.33 8.99 0.28
CA GLN A 341 -35.70 7.72 -0.36
C GLN A 341 -35.27 7.70 -1.83
N GLY A 342 -34.64 6.60 -2.26
CA GLY A 342 -34.07 6.48 -3.60
C GLY A 342 -32.82 7.31 -3.87
N ARG A 343 -32.38 8.15 -2.89
CA ARG A 343 -31.11 8.90 -2.96
C ARG A 343 -30.02 8.22 -2.14
N VAL A 344 -30.23 8.10 -0.86
CA VAL A 344 -29.28 7.49 0.10
C VAL A 344 -29.94 6.34 0.88
N ILE A 345 -31.25 6.30 0.97
CA ILE A 345 -32.03 5.24 1.61
C ILE A 345 -32.68 4.41 0.51
N SER A 346 -32.39 3.11 0.45
CA SER A 346 -33.01 2.19 -0.49
C SER A 346 -34.47 1.89 -0.10
N ALA A 347 -35.26 1.31 -0.99
CA ALA A 347 -36.62 0.86 -0.73
C ALA A 347 -36.70 -0.13 0.47
N GLN A 348 -35.62 -0.83 0.79
CA GLN A 348 -35.50 -1.73 1.95
C GLN A 348 -35.02 -1.02 3.22
N GLY A 349 -34.93 0.32 3.23
CA GLY A 349 -34.47 1.11 4.38
C GLY A 349 -32.95 1.06 4.62
N LYS A 350 -32.16 0.48 3.71
CA LYS A 350 -30.69 0.40 3.86
C LYS A 350 -30.00 1.64 3.30
N ILE A 351 -28.94 2.09 3.99
CA ILE A 351 -28.10 3.17 3.49
C ILE A 351 -27.27 2.67 2.31
N THR A 352 -27.32 3.41 1.20
CA THR A 352 -26.50 3.21 0.01
C THR A 352 -25.32 4.17 0.02
N ASN A 353 -24.11 3.64 -0.23
CA ASN A 353 -22.88 4.43 -0.25
C ASN A 353 -22.12 4.17 -1.57
N ASN A 354 -22.60 4.77 -2.63
CA ASN A 354 -22.04 4.67 -3.98
C ASN A 354 -22.05 6.04 -4.67
N GLU A 355 -21.45 6.13 -5.85
CA GLU A 355 -21.34 7.38 -6.61
C GLU A 355 -22.70 7.96 -7.01
N ASP A 356 -23.64 7.09 -7.34
CA ASP A 356 -25.00 7.50 -7.72
C ASP A 356 -25.71 8.20 -6.55
N SER A 357 -25.60 7.65 -5.34
CA SER A 357 -26.15 8.28 -4.13
C SER A 357 -25.48 9.62 -3.82
N ILE A 358 -24.15 9.73 -4.02
CA ILE A 358 -23.42 11.00 -3.84
C ILE A 358 -23.98 12.09 -4.78
N ILE A 359 -24.17 11.74 -6.06
CA ILE A 359 -24.74 12.65 -7.05
C ILE A 359 -26.16 13.07 -6.66
N LYS A 360 -27.03 12.12 -6.32
CA LYS A 360 -28.42 12.37 -5.98
C LYS A 360 -28.59 13.22 -4.72
N ILE A 361 -27.76 13.01 -3.69
CA ILE A 361 -27.75 13.87 -2.50
C ILE A 361 -27.30 15.29 -2.89
N CYS A 362 -26.20 15.42 -3.64
CA CYS A 362 -25.70 16.71 -4.09
C CYS A 362 -26.75 17.47 -4.94
N ASN A 363 -27.48 16.77 -5.80
CA ASN A 363 -28.56 17.36 -6.62
C ASN A 363 -29.68 17.94 -5.76
N TYR A 364 -30.11 17.21 -4.74
CA TYR A 364 -31.13 17.71 -3.81
C TYR A 364 -30.63 18.95 -3.06
N ILE A 365 -29.40 18.92 -2.57
CA ILE A 365 -28.79 20.08 -1.92
C ILE A 365 -28.74 21.28 -2.90
N LYS A 366 -28.26 21.10 -4.13
CA LYS A 366 -28.21 22.16 -5.15
C LYS A 366 -29.58 22.78 -5.39
N LYS A 367 -30.63 21.94 -5.54
CA LYS A 367 -32.01 22.42 -5.72
C LYS A 367 -32.46 23.26 -4.52
N SER A 368 -32.21 22.79 -3.30
CA SER A 368 -32.55 23.52 -2.06
C SER A 368 -31.83 24.85 -1.93
N LEU A 369 -30.59 24.91 -2.46
CA LEU A 369 -29.82 26.17 -2.51
C LEU A 369 -30.24 27.09 -3.67
N GLY A 370 -31.11 26.66 -4.59
CA GLY A 370 -31.48 27.40 -5.79
C GLY A 370 -30.37 27.40 -6.85
N ILE A 371 -29.64 26.30 -6.96
CA ILE A 371 -28.59 26.06 -7.97
C ILE A 371 -29.18 25.15 -9.06
N ALA A 372 -29.01 25.54 -10.32
CA ALA A 372 -29.44 24.74 -11.45
C ALA A 372 -28.60 23.45 -11.58
N LEU A 373 -29.25 22.34 -11.93
CA LEU A 373 -28.57 21.08 -12.21
C LEU A 373 -28.01 21.09 -13.64
N SER A 374 -26.87 20.45 -13.84
CA SER A 374 -26.37 20.14 -15.19
C SER A 374 -27.29 19.13 -15.90
N LYS A 375 -27.13 18.97 -17.22
CA LYS A 375 -27.92 17.98 -17.99
C LYS A 375 -27.75 16.56 -17.43
N GLU A 376 -26.53 16.16 -17.06
CA GLU A 376 -26.24 14.86 -16.51
C GLU A 376 -26.86 14.68 -15.12
N GLU A 377 -26.77 15.70 -14.27
CA GLU A 377 -27.38 15.71 -12.94
C GLU A 377 -28.91 15.62 -13.01
N ALA A 378 -29.51 16.30 -13.98
CA ALA A 378 -30.98 16.26 -14.21
C ALA A 378 -31.46 14.85 -14.64
N VAL A 379 -30.70 14.14 -15.46
CA VAL A 379 -31.00 12.74 -15.81
C VAL A 379 -31.03 11.87 -14.55
N LYS A 380 -30.00 11.93 -13.72
CA LYS A 380 -29.90 11.18 -12.44
C LYS A 380 -31.03 11.54 -11.45
N GLU A 381 -31.47 12.78 -11.46
CA GLU A 381 -32.58 13.25 -10.63
C GLU A 381 -33.95 12.68 -11.10
N ASN A 382 -34.12 12.54 -12.39
CA ASN A 382 -35.35 11.97 -12.95
C ASN A 382 -35.48 10.45 -12.70
N ASP A 383 -34.37 9.73 -12.56
CA ASP A 383 -34.38 8.29 -12.26
C ASP A 383 -34.91 7.97 -10.83
N ILE A 384 -34.98 8.96 -9.94
CA ILE A 384 -35.52 8.77 -8.58
C ILE A 384 -37.07 8.73 -8.60
N ARG A 385 -37.70 9.40 -9.58
CA ARG A 385 -39.15 9.55 -9.69
C ARG A 385 -39.80 8.41 -10.46
N ARG A 386 -39.02 7.48 -10.98
CA ARG A 386 -39.48 6.23 -11.63
C ARG A 386 -39.37 5.07 -10.67
#